data_360c88313d6ea254c99105ed8d5fe68c
#
_entry.id   360c88313d6ea254c99105ed8d5fe68c
#
_cell.length_a   1.000
_cell.length_b   1.000
_cell.length_c   1.000
_cell.angle_alpha   90.00
_cell.angle_beta   90.00
_cell.angle_gamma   90.00
#
_symmetry.space_group_name_H-M   'P 1'
#
loop_
_entity.id
_entity.type
_entity.pdbx_description
1 polymer ?
#
loop_
_entity_poly.entity_id
_entity_poly.type
_entity_poly.pdbx_seq_one_letter_code
_entity_poly.pdbx_strand_id
1 'polypeptide(L)'
;RWQSPKYIIGESYGGTRVMGLAAELQNKQWMYLNGVIMVSPADYKVLRTDSALSSSLNLPYYTAAAWYHKMLPDELQNKDLLEILPLSENYAINVLIPAMAKGGFISETDRNETAERISYFSGIKKKVVLQHNLDIPKNYFWKELLREKNGLTIGRLDSRYKGLDKRIAGDKPDYNSEITSWLHSFTPAINYYVREHLNFKTDVTYNVFGPVRPWDNRNDNVRDGLRQAMAQNPYLKVLIQSGYYDGATTYFNAKYTMWQTDPSGRMRDRFFFKGYRSGHMMYLRNEDLIQANEDLRTFLKESSANGKAAKY
;
A
#
# COMPACT_ATOMS: atom_id res chain seq x y z
N ARG A 1 15.28 -20.55 22.62
CA ARG A 1 15.85 -20.43 21.23
C ARG A 1 16.45 -19.05 20.97
N TRP A 2 17.32 -18.59 21.87
CA TRP A 2 17.92 -17.25 21.75
C TRP A 2 18.82 -17.10 20.51
N GLN A 3 19.48 -18.15 20.09
CA GLN A 3 20.41 -18.16 18.94
C GLN A 3 19.70 -18.28 17.56
N SER A 4 18.39 -18.56 17.53
CA SER A 4 17.66 -18.67 16.27
C SER A 4 17.51 -17.31 15.58
N PRO A 5 17.54 -17.25 14.24
CA PRO A 5 17.17 -16.04 13.49
C PRO A 5 15.78 -15.55 13.89
N LYS A 6 15.63 -14.22 13.97
CA LYS A 6 14.41 -13.58 14.45
C LYS A 6 13.81 -12.67 13.40
N TYR A 7 12.51 -12.86 13.18
CA TYR A 7 11.72 -12.08 12.22
C TYR A 7 10.43 -11.60 12.86
N ILE A 8 9.99 -10.44 12.46
CA ILE A 8 8.65 -9.93 12.80
C ILE A 8 7.91 -9.57 11.51
N ILE A 9 6.62 -9.86 11.50
CA ILE A 9 5.74 -9.58 10.37
C ILE A 9 4.52 -8.79 10.83
N GLY A 10 4.12 -7.80 10.05
CA GLY A 10 2.94 -7.00 10.29
C GLY A 10 2.23 -6.60 9.01
N GLU A 11 0.90 -6.70 9.02
CA GLU A 11 0.04 -6.30 7.90
C GLU A 11 -0.65 -4.98 8.21
N SER A 12 -0.82 -4.14 7.18
CA SER A 12 -1.52 -2.87 7.25
C SER A 12 -0.92 -1.95 8.33
N TYR A 13 -1.69 -1.53 9.36
CA TYR A 13 -1.14 -0.83 10.52
C TYR A 13 -0.11 -1.67 11.31
N GLY A 14 -0.12 -2.98 11.15
CA GLY A 14 0.95 -3.85 11.64
C GLY A 14 2.32 -3.49 11.07
N GLY A 15 2.41 -2.90 9.87
CA GLY A 15 3.64 -2.33 9.32
C GLY A 15 4.22 -1.24 10.22
N THR A 16 3.40 -0.28 10.64
CA THR A 16 3.79 0.75 11.62
C THR A 16 4.26 0.12 12.95
N ARG A 17 3.52 -0.89 13.44
CA ARG A 17 3.86 -1.57 14.70
C ARG A 17 5.20 -2.31 14.63
N VAL A 18 5.48 -3.06 13.54
CA VAL A 18 6.74 -3.79 13.43
C VAL A 18 7.95 -2.88 13.24
N MET A 19 7.79 -1.72 12.60
CA MET A 19 8.85 -0.71 12.54
C MET A 19 9.23 -0.21 13.94
N GLY A 20 8.23 0.17 14.76
CA GLY A 20 8.47 0.61 16.14
C GLY A 20 9.00 -0.52 17.04
N LEU A 21 8.44 -1.71 16.91
CA LEU A 21 8.85 -2.87 17.69
C LEU A 21 10.29 -3.29 17.38
N ALA A 22 10.75 -3.17 16.14
CA ALA A 22 12.14 -3.50 15.79
C ALA A 22 13.13 -2.62 16.56
N ALA A 23 12.88 -1.32 16.65
CA ALA A 23 13.69 -0.39 17.41
C ALA A 23 13.65 -0.68 18.92
N GLU A 24 12.46 -0.95 19.44
CA GLU A 24 12.25 -1.22 20.86
C GLU A 24 12.94 -2.52 21.31
N LEU A 25 12.78 -3.61 20.55
CA LEU A 25 13.44 -4.89 20.84
C LEU A 25 14.96 -4.76 20.84
N GLN A 26 15.51 -4.04 19.87
CA GLN A 26 16.96 -3.87 19.80
C GLN A 26 17.50 -2.98 20.91
N ASN A 27 16.89 -1.83 21.15
CA ASN A 27 17.43 -0.82 22.06
C ASN A 27 17.18 -1.12 23.54
N LYS A 28 16.08 -1.81 23.88
CA LYS A 28 15.74 -2.11 25.27
C LYS A 28 15.89 -3.57 25.66
N GLN A 29 15.73 -4.49 24.71
CA GLN A 29 15.77 -5.93 24.98
C GLN A 29 17.05 -6.58 24.45
N TRP A 30 17.91 -5.82 23.78
CA TRP A 30 19.13 -6.33 23.12
C TRP A 30 18.86 -7.51 22.17
N MET A 31 17.64 -7.54 21.66
CA MET A 31 17.18 -8.54 20.71
C MET A 31 17.33 -8.03 19.28
N TYR A 32 18.33 -8.49 18.59
CA TYR A 32 18.63 -8.13 17.21
C TYR A 32 17.85 -9.00 16.25
N LEU A 33 17.13 -8.36 15.32
CA LEU A 33 16.33 -9.03 14.30
C LEU A 33 17.15 -9.28 13.03
N ASN A 34 16.82 -10.35 12.31
CA ASN A 34 17.32 -10.63 10.98
C ASN A 34 16.45 -9.98 9.91
N GLY A 35 15.16 -9.86 10.16
CA GLY A 35 14.26 -9.23 9.20
C GLY A 35 12.97 -8.67 9.79
N VAL A 36 12.48 -7.62 9.13
CA VAL A 36 11.15 -7.05 9.30
C VAL A 36 10.39 -7.26 8.00
N ILE A 37 9.21 -7.86 8.09
CA ILE A 37 8.32 -8.12 6.96
C ILE A 37 7.08 -7.26 7.10
N MET A 38 6.78 -6.48 6.08
CA MET A 38 5.62 -5.60 6.03
C MET A 38 4.72 -5.99 4.87
N VAL A 39 3.48 -6.38 5.18
CA VAL A 39 2.46 -6.75 4.21
C VAL A 39 1.48 -5.58 4.08
N SER A 40 1.33 -5.04 2.89
CA SER A 40 0.46 -3.90 2.61
C SER A 40 0.56 -2.78 3.67
N PRO A 41 1.77 -2.29 3.97
CA PRO A 41 2.00 -1.46 5.14
C PRO A 41 1.31 -0.10 5.04
N ALA A 42 0.74 0.35 6.16
CA ALA A 42 0.30 1.71 6.35
C ALA A 42 1.42 2.54 7.00
N ASP A 43 1.73 3.68 6.41
CA ASP A 43 2.51 4.74 7.06
C ASP A 43 1.68 6.02 7.07
N TYR A 44 1.28 6.43 8.27
CA TYR A 44 0.35 7.53 8.43
C TYR A 44 1.00 8.92 8.37
N LYS A 45 2.30 9.06 8.55
CA LYS A 45 2.91 10.39 8.70
C LYS A 45 3.50 10.99 7.43
N VAL A 46 4.07 10.20 6.55
CA VAL A 46 4.70 10.72 5.32
C VAL A 46 3.68 11.34 4.37
N LEU A 47 2.44 10.85 4.41
CA LEU A 47 1.39 11.20 3.44
C LEU A 47 0.32 12.17 3.99
N ARG A 48 0.36 12.53 5.28
CA ARG A 48 -0.68 13.37 5.90
C ARG A 48 -0.46 14.86 5.78
N THR A 49 0.74 15.30 5.47
CA THR A 49 1.13 16.71 5.58
C THR A 49 1.16 17.46 4.27
N ASP A 50 1.10 16.77 3.14
CA ASP A 50 1.20 17.38 1.81
C ASP A 50 0.26 16.68 0.82
N SER A 51 -0.79 17.38 0.41
CA SER A 51 -1.77 16.87 -0.55
C SER A 51 -1.14 16.62 -1.93
N ALA A 52 -0.25 17.49 -2.37
CA ALA A 52 0.43 17.39 -3.66
C ALA A 52 1.26 16.11 -3.77
N LEU A 53 2.05 15.82 -2.74
CA LEU A 53 2.85 14.60 -2.67
C LEU A 53 1.96 13.34 -2.63
N SER A 54 0.96 13.35 -1.74
CA SER A 54 0.03 12.21 -1.59
C SER A 54 -0.69 11.87 -2.89
N SER A 55 -1.21 12.87 -3.58
CA SER A 55 -1.92 12.69 -4.86
C SER A 55 -1.01 12.15 -5.94
N SER A 56 0.20 12.70 -6.05
CA SER A 56 1.17 12.25 -7.04
C SER A 56 1.56 10.79 -6.84
N LEU A 57 1.79 10.38 -5.60
CA LEU A 57 2.16 9.00 -5.26
C LEU A 57 1.01 7.99 -5.41
N ASN A 58 -0.25 8.45 -5.53
CA ASN A 58 -1.38 7.58 -5.82
C ASN A 58 -1.50 7.25 -7.32
N LEU A 59 -0.87 8.01 -8.22
CA LEU A 59 -1.02 7.81 -9.66
C LEU A 59 -0.65 6.40 -10.14
N PRO A 60 0.43 5.75 -9.68
CA PRO A 60 0.73 4.37 -10.08
C PRO A 60 -0.36 3.37 -9.67
N TYR A 61 -1.00 3.56 -8.52
CA TYR A 61 -2.15 2.76 -8.12
C TYR A 61 -3.35 3.03 -9.05
N TYR A 62 -3.63 4.30 -9.41
CA TYR A 62 -4.70 4.63 -10.37
C TYR A 62 -4.44 3.97 -11.72
N THR A 63 -3.18 3.96 -12.17
CA THR A 63 -2.77 3.27 -13.40
C THR A 63 -3.07 1.78 -13.32
N ALA A 64 -2.74 1.12 -12.22
CA ALA A 64 -3.01 -0.30 -12.03
C ALA A 64 -4.53 -0.59 -12.07
N ALA A 65 -5.32 0.16 -11.33
CA ALA A 65 -6.77 -0.01 -11.29
C ALA A 65 -7.42 0.26 -12.66
N ALA A 66 -7.01 1.33 -13.33
CA ALA A 66 -7.51 1.67 -14.66
C ALA A 66 -7.14 0.60 -15.70
N TRP A 67 -5.92 0.06 -15.65
CA TRP A 67 -5.49 -1.04 -16.50
C TRP A 67 -6.36 -2.29 -16.31
N TYR A 68 -6.61 -2.69 -15.07
CA TYR A 68 -7.46 -3.85 -14.76
C TYR A 68 -8.88 -3.70 -15.35
N HIS A 69 -9.46 -2.51 -15.25
CA HIS A 69 -10.81 -2.22 -15.72
C HIS A 69 -10.89 -1.82 -17.20
N LYS A 70 -9.78 -1.86 -17.92
CA LYS A 70 -9.69 -1.49 -19.35
C LYS A 70 -10.18 -0.05 -19.59
N MET A 71 -9.60 0.87 -18.84
CA MET A 71 -9.89 2.31 -18.89
C MET A 71 -8.71 3.13 -19.39
N LEU A 72 -7.56 2.50 -19.68
CA LEU A 72 -6.40 3.19 -20.23
C LEU A 72 -6.46 3.27 -21.77
N PRO A 73 -5.73 4.23 -22.38
CA PRO A 73 -5.53 4.25 -23.82
C PRO A 73 -4.83 2.97 -24.33
N ASP A 74 -5.10 2.59 -25.57
CA ASP A 74 -4.61 1.34 -26.18
C ASP A 74 -3.09 1.16 -26.06
N GLU A 75 -2.34 2.25 -26.15
CA GLU A 75 -0.88 2.23 -26.01
C GLU A 75 -0.38 1.68 -24.66
N LEU A 76 -1.14 1.92 -23.59
CA LEU A 76 -0.87 1.37 -22.27
C LEU A 76 -1.65 0.08 -22.04
N GLN A 77 -2.90 0.03 -22.49
CA GLN A 77 -3.80 -1.07 -22.22
C GLN A 77 -3.31 -2.40 -22.78
N ASN A 78 -2.65 -2.36 -23.93
CA ASN A 78 -2.13 -3.54 -24.64
C ASN A 78 -0.77 -4.05 -24.12
N LYS A 79 -0.17 -3.33 -23.14
CA LYS A 79 1.07 -3.75 -22.48
C LYS A 79 0.77 -4.49 -21.18
N ASP A 80 1.75 -5.27 -20.72
CA ASP A 80 1.65 -5.88 -19.41
C ASP A 80 1.69 -4.81 -18.29
N LEU A 81 0.98 -5.08 -17.20
CA LEU A 81 0.95 -4.17 -16.04
C LEU A 81 2.35 -3.78 -15.55
N LEU A 82 3.27 -4.75 -15.48
CA LEU A 82 4.62 -4.52 -14.97
C LEU A 82 5.50 -3.70 -15.92
N GLU A 83 5.09 -3.54 -17.19
CA GLU A 83 5.75 -2.64 -18.14
C GLU A 83 5.27 -1.19 -17.99
N ILE A 84 3.99 -1.00 -17.61
CA ILE A 84 3.41 0.34 -17.52
C ILE A 84 3.59 1.00 -16.15
N LEU A 85 3.64 0.23 -15.07
CA LEU A 85 3.81 0.79 -13.72
C LEU A 85 5.09 1.61 -13.58
N PRO A 86 6.27 1.18 -14.06
CA PRO A 86 7.47 2.01 -14.01
C PRO A 86 7.33 3.34 -14.76
N LEU A 87 6.51 3.40 -15.81
CA LEU A 87 6.26 4.65 -16.54
C LEU A 87 5.49 5.66 -15.69
N SER A 88 4.43 5.20 -15.01
CA SER A 88 3.65 6.06 -14.10
C SER A 88 4.41 6.41 -12.82
N GLU A 89 5.22 5.50 -12.26
CA GLU A 89 6.12 5.77 -11.14
C GLU A 89 7.12 6.88 -11.49
N ASN A 90 7.79 6.75 -12.64
CA ASN A 90 8.74 7.74 -13.12
C ASN A 90 8.09 9.09 -13.35
N TYR A 91 6.91 9.11 -13.97
CA TYR A 91 6.14 10.34 -14.18
C TYR A 91 5.75 11.00 -12.85
N ALA A 92 5.27 10.21 -11.89
CA ALA A 92 4.87 10.70 -10.56
C ALA A 92 6.02 11.43 -9.86
N ILE A 93 7.21 10.84 -9.82
CA ILE A 93 8.37 11.39 -9.10
C ILE A 93 9.00 12.58 -9.85
N ASN A 94 9.23 12.43 -11.16
CA ASN A 94 10.08 13.37 -11.88
C ASN A 94 9.30 14.52 -12.53
N VAL A 95 7.99 14.40 -12.70
CA VAL A 95 7.17 15.40 -13.38
C VAL A 95 5.99 15.86 -12.53
N LEU A 96 5.19 14.92 -12.00
CA LEU A 96 3.94 15.29 -11.34
C LEU A 96 4.19 15.99 -10.00
N ILE A 97 5.08 15.47 -9.15
CA ILE A 97 5.42 16.11 -7.86
C ILE A 97 5.93 17.54 -8.08
N PRO A 98 6.92 17.80 -8.96
CA PRO A 98 7.34 19.17 -9.27
C PRO A 98 6.22 20.07 -9.81
N ALA A 99 5.34 19.55 -10.65
CA ALA A 99 4.21 20.32 -11.19
C ALA A 99 3.22 20.67 -10.07
N MET A 100 2.83 19.70 -9.24
CA MET A 100 1.91 19.88 -8.12
C MET A 100 2.47 20.83 -7.05
N ALA A 101 3.78 20.83 -6.82
CA ALA A 101 4.44 21.72 -5.86
C ALA A 101 4.31 23.20 -6.22
N LYS A 102 4.07 23.53 -7.50
CA LYS A 102 3.80 24.91 -7.93
C LYS A 102 2.43 25.44 -7.45
N GLY A 103 1.49 24.55 -7.11
CA GLY A 103 0.15 24.90 -6.65
C GLY A 103 -0.55 25.86 -7.62
N GLY A 104 -1.08 26.98 -7.10
CA GLY A 104 -1.73 28.02 -7.92
C GLY A 104 -0.80 28.80 -8.85
N PHE A 105 0.51 28.62 -8.75
CA PHE A 105 1.51 29.28 -9.60
C PHE A 105 1.95 28.42 -10.81
N ILE A 106 1.34 27.26 -11.02
CA ILE A 106 1.55 26.48 -12.24
C ILE A 106 1.00 27.26 -13.44
N SER A 107 1.75 27.30 -14.55
CA SER A 107 1.27 27.95 -15.78
C SER A 107 0.04 27.21 -16.33
N GLU A 108 -0.82 27.91 -17.08
CA GLU A 108 -2.00 27.29 -17.69
C GLU A 108 -1.61 26.17 -18.67
N THR A 109 -0.54 26.36 -19.41
CA THR A 109 0.01 25.35 -20.33
C THR A 109 0.45 24.12 -19.54
N ASP A 110 1.33 24.28 -18.54
CA ASP A 110 1.82 23.16 -17.70
C ASP A 110 0.64 22.45 -17.02
N ARG A 111 -0.36 23.21 -16.54
CA ARG A 111 -1.57 22.67 -15.90
C ARG A 111 -2.36 21.77 -16.86
N ASN A 112 -2.55 22.23 -18.10
CA ASN A 112 -3.27 21.47 -19.11
C ASN A 112 -2.52 20.21 -19.56
N GLU A 113 -1.21 20.28 -19.72
CA GLU A 113 -0.35 19.15 -20.03
C GLU A 113 -0.31 18.12 -18.88
N THR A 114 -0.19 18.62 -17.66
CA THR A 114 -0.24 17.75 -16.45
C THR A 114 -1.57 17.05 -16.35
N ALA A 115 -2.69 17.74 -16.58
CA ALA A 115 -4.02 17.14 -16.56
C ALA A 115 -4.19 16.07 -17.63
N GLU A 116 -3.65 16.29 -18.84
CA GLU A 116 -3.64 15.30 -19.91
C GLU A 116 -2.89 14.03 -19.50
N ARG A 117 -1.70 14.19 -18.89
CA ARG A 117 -0.89 13.06 -18.45
C ARG A 117 -1.48 12.31 -17.27
N ILE A 118 -2.13 13.01 -16.32
CA ILE A 118 -2.90 12.35 -15.25
C ILE A 118 -4.06 11.56 -15.86
N SER A 119 -4.79 12.13 -16.81
CA SER A 119 -5.85 11.45 -17.55
C SER A 119 -5.35 10.18 -18.25
N TYR A 120 -4.23 10.31 -18.96
CA TYR A 120 -3.58 9.20 -19.69
C TYR A 120 -3.23 8.01 -18.80
N PHE A 121 -2.72 8.26 -17.57
CA PHE A 121 -2.34 7.20 -16.63
C PHE A 121 -3.47 6.73 -15.71
N SER A 122 -4.45 7.58 -15.43
CA SER A 122 -5.53 7.25 -14.48
C SER A 122 -6.82 6.73 -15.12
N GLY A 123 -7.00 6.94 -16.43
CA GLY A 123 -8.27 6.68 -17.10
C GLY A 123 -9.38 7.67 -16.74
N ILE A 124 -9.11 8.69 -15.90
CA ILE A 124 -10.06 9.74 -15.55
C ILE A 124 -10.02 10.84 -16.61
N LYS A 125 -11.18 11.33 -17.04
CA LYS A 125 -11.25 12.37 -18.07
C LYS A 125 -10.49 13.64 -17.68
N LYS A 126 -9.72 14.23 -18.60
CA LYS A 126 -8.98 15.47 -18.42
C LYS A 126 -9.83 16.60 -17.80
N LYS A 127 -11.09 16.76 -18.27
CA LYS A 127 -12.00 17.74 -17.70
C LYS A 127 -12.20 17.55 -16.20
N VAL A 128 -12.36 16.31 -15.75
CA VAL A 128 -12.52 15.96 -14.33
C VAL A 128 -11.24 16.25 -13.56
N VAL A 129 -10.08 15.90 -14.12
CA VAL A 129 -8.78 16.19 -13.52
C VAL A 129 -8.60 17.71 -13.30
N LEU A 130 -8.96 18.53 -14.29
CA LEU A 130 -8.93 20.00 -14.18
C LEU A 130 -9.91 20.54 -13.11
N GLN A 131 -11.11 19.98 -13.04
CA GLN A 131 -12.11 20.35 -12.02
C GLN A 131 -11.65 20.04 -10.59
N HIS A 132 -10.78 19.04 -10.44
CA HIS A 132 -10.14 18.67 -9.17
C HIS A 132 -8.79 19.36 -8.93
N ASN A 133 -8.43 20.36 -9.71
CA ASN A 133 -7.16 21.08 -9.61
C ASN A 133 -5.94 20.14 -9.63
N LEU A 134 -5.98 19.11 -10.47
CA LEU A 134 -4.98 18.05 -10.63
C LEU A 134 -4.91 17.04 -9.45
N ASP A 135 -5.60 17.31 -8.35
CA ASP A 135 -5.63 16.49 -7.14
C ASP A 135 -6.92 15.65 -7.08
N ILE A 136 -6.88 14.41 -7.58
CA ILE A 136 -8.01 13.50 -7.52
C ILE A 136 -7.93 12.69 -6.22
N PRO A 137 -8.86 12.90 -5.26
CA PRO A 137 -8.89 12.09 -4.05
C PRO A 137 -9.18 10.60 -4.36
N LYS A 138 -8.61 9.69 -3.59
CA LYS A 138 -8.81 8.24 -3.79
C LYS A 138 -10.29 7.82 -3.76
N ASN A 139 -11.06 8.35 -2.80
CA ASN A 139 -12.50 8.06 -2.71
C ASN A 139 -13.26 8.53 -3.96
N TYR A 140 -12.89 9.69 -4.52
CA TYR A 140 -13.45 10.15 -5.77
C TYR A 140 -13.05 9.25 -6.95
N PHE A 141 -11.79 8.85 -7.04
CA PHE A 141 -11.30 7.91 -8.04
C PHE A 141 -12.08 6.59 -8.03
N TRP A 142 -12.33 6.02 -6.83
CA TRP A 142 -13.12 4.78 -6.72
C TRP A 142 -14.56 4.93 -7.20
N LYS A 143 -15.12 6.13 -7.09
CA LYS A 143 -16.46 6.45 -7.57
C LYS A 143 -16.49 6.75 -9.06
N GLU A 144 -15.44 7.39 -9.59
CA GLU A 144 -15.42 7.98 -10.93
C GLU A 144 -15.01 7.01 -12.03
N LEU A 145 -14.03 6.12 -11.75
CA LEU A 145 -13.36 5.34 -12.78
C LEU A 145 -14.31 4.60 -13.73
N LEU A 146 -15.37 4.01 -13.19
CA LEU A 146 -16.36 3.25 -13.98
C LEU A 146 -17.71 3.96 -14.14
N ARG A 147 -17.82 5.20 -13.67
CA ARG A 147 -19.08 5.96 -13.63
C ARG A 147 -19.78 6.00 -14.97
N GLU A 148 -19.10 6.41 -16.02
CA GLU A 148 -19.70 6.56 -17.34
C GLU A 148 -19.78 5.22 -18.09
N LYS A 149 -18.86 4.30 -17.86
CA LYS A 149 -18.83 3.03 -18.58
C LYS A 149 -20.03 2.15 -18.23
N ASN A 150 -20.35 2.03 -16.95
CA ASN A 150 -21.41 1.12 -16.49
C ASN A 150 -22.09 1.54 -15.16
N GLY A 151 -21.82 2.73 -14.65
CA GLY A 151 -22.41 3.25 -13.42
C GLY A 151 -21.96 2.57 -12.14
N LEU A 152 -20.84 1.82 -12.18
CA LEU A 152 -20.30 1.08 -11.04
C LEU A 152 -19.19 1.85 -10.33
N THR A 153 -18.93 1.44 -9.11
CA THR A 153 -17.78 1.88 -8.29
C THR A 153 -16.78 0.74 -8.12
N ILE A 154 -15.58 1.06 -7.66
CA ILE A 154 -14.55 0.06 -7.38
C ILE A 154 -14.20 0.01 -5.89
N GLY A 155 -13.65 -1.13 -5.45
CA GLY A 155 -13.29 -1.36 -4.06
C GLY A 155 -12.09 -0.53 -3.58
N ARG A 156 -12.06 -0.24 -2.29
CA ARG A 156 -10.98 0.49 -1.61
C ARG A 156 -9.78 -0.41 -1.30
N LEU A 157 -10.02 -1.55 -0.65
CA LEU A 157 -8.97 -2.52 -0.28
C LEU A 157 -8.55 -3.39 -1.48
N ASP A 158 -9.42 -3.52 -2.46
CA ASP A 158 -9.12 -4.20 -3.72
C ASP A 158 -9.96 -3.60 -4.85
N SER A 159 -9.32 -2.78 -5.66
CA SER A 159 -9.99 -2.06 -6.75
C SER A 159 -10.49 -2.94 -7.89
N ARG A 160 -10.22 -4.25 -7.88
CA ARG A 160 -10.79 -5.21 -8.84
C ARG A 160 -12.27 -5.49 -8.56
N TYR A 161 -12.71 -5.36 -7.31
CA TYR A 161 -14.11 -5.51 -6.93
C TYR A 161 -14.94 -4.33 -7.40
N LYS A 162 -16.19 -4.60 -7.75
CA LYS A 162 -17.14 -3.58 -8.24
C LYS A 162 -18.33 -3.49 -7.30
N GLY A 163 -18.83 -2.27 -7.10
CA GLY A 163 -20.01 -1.99 -6.30
C GLY A 163 -21.09 -1.27 -7.11
N LEU A 164 -22.34 -1.43 -6.67
CA LEU A 164 -23.49 -0.72 -7.21
C LEU A 164 -24.02 0.22 -6.12
N ASP A 165 -23.82 1.51 -6.33
CA ASP A 165 -24.30 2.54 -5.41
C ASP A 165 -25.74 2.93 -5.71
N LYS A 166 -26.42 3.52 -4.73
CA LYS A 166 -27.78 4.06 -4.87
C LYS A 166 -27.85 5.14 -5.96
N ARG A 167 -26.78 5.92 -6.12
CA ARG A 167 -26.70 7.00 -7.11
C ARG A 167 -25.37 6.91 -7.87
N ILE A 168 -25.43 7.12 -9.17
CA ILE A 168 -24.23 7.24 -10.00
C ILE A 168 -23.42 8.48 -9.61
N ALA A 169 -24.08 9.59 -9.29
CA ALA A 169 -23.47 10.83 -8.81
C ALA A 169 -22.88 10.69 -7.40
N GLY A 170 -22.03 11.62 -7.00
CA GLY A 170 -21.40 11.69 -5.68
C GLY A 170 -19.87 11.53 -5.73
N ASP A 171 -19.22 11.75 -4.59
CA ASP A 171 -17.77 11.87 -4.48
C ASP A 171 -17.09 10.63 -3.84
N LYS A 172 -17.88 9.64 -3.45
CA LYS A 172 -17.39 8.40 -2.84
C LYS A 172 -18.37 7.26 -3.04
N PRO A 173 -17.91 6.00 -3.03
CA PRO A 173 -18.77 4.83 -2.95
C PRO A 173 -19.63 4.83 -1.69
N ASP A 174 -20.83 4.26 -1.77
CA ASP A 174 -21.74 4.11 -0.62
C ASP A 174 -21.20 3.07 0.38
N TYR A 175 -20.43 2.10 -0.11
CA TYR A 175 -19.84 1.01 0.68
C TYR A 175 -18.55 0.46 0.03
N ASN A 176 -17.82 -0.34 0.78
CA ASN A 176 -16.64 -1.05 0.27
C ASN A 176 -17.07 -2.41 -0.31
N SER A 177 -17.11 -2.53 -1.62
CA SER A 177 -17.62 -3.70 -2.34
C SER A 177 -16.83 -4.98 -2.05
N GLU A 178 -15.52 -4.88 -1.86
CA GLU A 178 -14.66 -6.00 -1.48
C GLU A 178 -14.98 -6.53 -0.08
N ILE A 179 -15.17 -5.62 0.89
CA ILE A 179 -15.49 -6.01 2.27
C ILE A 179 -16.81 -6.77 2.33
N THR A 180 -17.86 -6.29 1.67
CA THR A 180 -19.14 -6.98 1.64
C THR A 180 -19.04 -8.35 0.97
N SER A 181 -18.13 -8.50 0.00
CA SER A 181 -17.86 -9.78 -0.65
C SER A 181 -17.11 -10.78 0.25
N TRP A 182 -16.40 -10.31 1.27
CA TRP A 182 -15.58 -11.18 2.15
C TRP A 182 -16.27 -11.51 3.48
N LEU A 183 -16.98 -10.55 4.08
CA LEU A 183 -17.53 -10.69 5.43
C LEU A 183 -18.52 -11.84 5.60
N HIS A 184 -19.29 -12.15 4.57
CA HIS A 184 -20.24 -13.27 4.61
C HIS A 184 -19.54 -14.63 4.77
N SER A 185 -18.27 -14.74 4.36
CA SER A 185 -17.46 -15.94 4.54
C SER A 185 -16.63 -15.88 5.82
N PHE A 186 -15.99 -14.75 6.10
CA PHE A 186 -15.08 -14.62 7.24
C PHE A 186 -15.79 -14.57 8.59
N THR A 187 -16.96 -13.92 8.66
CA THR A 187 -17.68 -13.81 9.93
C THR A 187 -18.12 -15.17 10.49
N PRO A 188 -18.78 -16.06 9.74
CA PRO A 188 -19.10 -17.37 10.25
C PRO A 188 -17.85 -18.23 10.51
N ALA A 189 -16.84 -18.12 9.64
CA ALA A 189 -15.60 -18.90 9.79
C ALA A 189 -14.85 -18.56 11.08
N ILE A 190 -14.68 -17.28 11.42
CA ILE A 190 -13.99 -16.89 12.67
C ILE A 190 -14.78 -17.31 13.90
N ASN A 191 -16.11 -17.16 13.89
CA ASN A 191 -16.96 -17.59 15.01
C ASN A 191 -16.87 -19.09 15.23
N TYR A 192 -16.92 -19.88 14.16
CA TYR A 192 -16.74 -21.32 14.23
C TYR A 192 -15.36 -21.71 14.76
N TYR A 193 -14.31 -21.12 14.20
CA TYR A 193 -12.92 -21.40 14.60
C TYR A 193 -12.65 -21.10 16.07
N VAL A 194 -13.06 -19.93 16.53
CA VAL A 194 -12.87 -19.50 17.92
C VAL A 194 -13.60 -20.44 18.89
N ARG A 195 -14.84 -20.82 18.56
CA ARG A 195 -15.67 -21.64 19.45
C ARG A 195 -15.30 -23.13 19.42
N GLU A 196 -15.12 -23.71 18.24
CA GLU A 196 -14.97 -25.17 18.08
C GLU A 196 -13.50 -25.62 18.07
N HIS A 197 -12.59 -24.85 17.46
CA HIS A 197 -11.18 -25.22 17.40
C HIS A 197 -10.37 -24.67 18.58
N LEU A 198 -10.60 -23.41 18.97
CA LEU A 198 -9.91 -22.81 20.11
C LEU A 198 -10.61 -23.03 21.43
N ASN A 199 -11.79 -23.66 21.42
CA ASN A 199 -12.64 -23.95 22.59
C ASN A 199 -12.93 -22.70 23.46
N PHE A 200 -12.95 -21.52 22.86
CA PHE A 200 -13.30 -20.26 23.52
C PHE A 200 -14.80 -20.01 23.35
N LYS A 201 -15.61 -20.63 24.22
CA LYS A 201 -17.07 -20.53 24.20
C LYS A 201 -17.52 -19.31 24.99
N THR A 202 -18.12 -18.36 24.32
CA THR A 202 -18.60 -17.10 24.89
C THR A 202 -19.81 -16.59 24.11
N ASP A 203 -20.67 -15.83 24.78
CA ASP A 203 -21.81 -15.12 24.18
C ASP A 203 -21.45 -13.71 23.72
N VAL A 204 -20.19 -13.29 23.92
CA VAL A 204 -19.70 -12.01 23.43
C VAL A 204 -19.63 -12.04 21.91
N THR A 205 -20.21 -11.01 21.28
CA THR A 205 -20.16 -10.84 19.83
C THR A 205 -18.72 -10.57 19.37
N TYR A 206 -18.25 -11.34 18.38
CA TYR A 206 -16.99 -11.05 17.71
C TYR A 206 -17.18 -9.85 16.75
N ASN A 207 -16.64 -8.69 17.14
CA ASN A 207 -16.72 -7.49 16.33
C ASN A 207 -15.54 -7.41 15.35
N VAL A 208 -15.75 -7.75 14.10
CA VAL A 208 -14.70 -7.67 13.03
C VAL A 208 -14.14 -6.25 12.91
N PHE A 209 -15.00 -5.24 13.03
CA PHE A 209 -14.66 -3.82 13.06
C PHE A 209 -15.06 -3.19 14.39
N GLY A 210 -14.55 -3.75 15.48
CA GLY A 210 -14.80 -3.21 16.82
C GLY A 210 -14.22 -1.80 16.99
N PRO A 211 -14.74 -1.02 17.95
CA PRO A 211 -14.19 0.29 18.24
C PRO A 211 -12.77 0.14 18.80
N VAL A 212 -11.82 0.82 18.18
CA VAL A 212 -10.40 0.85 18.60
C VAL A 212 -10.03 2.16 19.29
N ARG A 213 -11.00 2.85 19.82
CA ARG A 213 -10.80 4.12 20.55
C ARG A 213 -10.72 3.90 22.06
N PRO A 214 -9.89 4.66 22.76
CA PRO A 214 -9.02 5.73 22.25
C PRO A 214 -7.80 5.17 21.50
N TRP A 215 -7.57 5.69 20.28
CA TRP A 215 -6.39 5.38 19.50
C TRP A 215 -5.49 6.62 19.43
N ASP A 216 -4.32 6.53 20.04
CA ASP A 216 -3.31 7.58 20.00
C ASP A 216 -2.23 7.23 18.98
N ASN A 217 -2.21 7.96 17.89
CA ASN A 217 -1.22 7.83 16.83
C ASN A 217 -0.30 9.09 16.72
N ARG A 218 -0.24 9.89 17.76
CA ARG A 218 0.59 11.11 17.76
C ARG A 218 2.08 10.81 17.60
N ASN A 219 2.52 9.64 18.03
CA ASN A 219 3.91 9.19 18.00
C ASN A 219 4.19 8.08 16.97
N ASP A 220 3.39 7.96 15.91
CA ASP A 220 3.54 6.93 14.88
C ASP A 220 4.76 7.15 13.97
N ASN A 221 5.64 8.13 14.25
CA ASN A 221 6.90 8.31 13.52
C ASN A 221 7.93 7.24 13.90
N VAL A 222 7.61 6.00 13.55
CA VAL A 222 8.44 4.83 13.87
C VAL A 222 9.51 4.54 12.80
N ARG A 223 9.46 5.26 11.70
CA ARG A 223 10.38 5.10 10.57
C ARG A 223 11.83 5.43 10.95
N ASP A 224 12.04 6.49 11.72
CA ASP A 224 13.37 6.87 12.20
C ASP A 224 13.94 5.80 13.16
N GLY A 225 13.07 5.18 13.96
CA GLY A 225 13.44 4.04 14.81
C GLY A 225 13.91 2.84 13.99
N LEU A 226 13.15 2.48 12.94
CA LEU A 226 13.57 1.41 12.01
C LEU A 226 14.91 1.73 11.34
N ARG A 227 15.07 2.95 10.84
CA ARG A 227 16.34 3.41 10.25
C ARG A 227 17.49 3.27 11.23
N GLN A 228 17.31 3.70 12.47
CA GLN A 228 18.34 3.58 13.51
C GLN A 228 18.66 2.12 13.81
N ALA A 229 17.64 1.27 13.94
CA ALA A 229 17.84 -0.16 14.15
C ALA A 229 18.63 -0.81 13.01
N MET A 230 18.33 -0.47 11.77
CA MET A 230 19.06 -0.93 10.58
C MET A 230 20.51 -0.41 10.53
N ALA A 231 20.74 0.84 10.95
CA ALA A 231 22.09 1.41 11.00
C ALA A 231 22.97 0.73 12.05
N GLN A 232 22.41 0.39 13.20
CA GLN A 232 23.10 -0.30 14.29
C GLN A 232 23.25 -1.81 14.05
N ASN A 233 22.33 -2.40 13.26
CA ASN A 233 22.31 -3.82 12.94
C ASN A 233 22.47 -4.02 11.43
N PRO A 234 23.68 -4.23 10.93
CA PRO A 234 23.93 -4.37 9.49
C PRO A 234 23.33 -5.63 8.86
N TYR A 235 22.86 -6.57 9.66
CA TYR A 235 22.19 -7.79 9.20
C TYR A 235 20.67 -7.61 9.05
N LEU A 236 20.10 -6.55 9.61
CA LEU A 236 18.66 -6.31 9.53
C LEU A 236 18.24 -5.92 8.11
N LYS A 237 17.36 -6.71 7.54
CA LYS A 237 16.76 -6.49 6.22
C LYS A 237 15.25 -6.28 6.33
N VAL A 238 14.66 -5.63 5.33
CA VAL A 238 13.24 -5.30 5.31
C VAL A 238 12.62 -5.83 4.02
N LEU A 239 11.55 -6.61 4.14
CA LEU A 239 10.72 -7.06 3.01
C LEU A 239 9.39 -6.31 3.04
N ILE A 240 9.03 -5.71 1.91
CA ILE A 240 7.74 -5.07 1.68
C ILE A 240 6.99 -5.85 0.60
N GLN A 241 5.81 -6.35 0.95
CA GLN A 241 4.91 -7.08 0.06
C GLN A 241 3.63 -6.26 -0.11
N SER A 242 3.27 -5.88 -1.34
CA SER A 242 2.11 -5.00 -1.60
C SER A 242 1.33 -5.43 -2.83
N GLY A 243 0.00 -5.36 -2.76
CA GLY A 243 -0.87 -5.56 -3.91
C GLY A 243 -0.96 -4.29 -4.77
N TYR A 244 -0.89 -4.44 -6.09
CA TYR A 244 -0.98 -3.30 -7.03
C TYR A 244 -2.37 -2.64 -7.05
N TYR A 245 -3.42 -3.38 -6.65
CA TYR A 245 -4.81 -2.91 -6.65
C TYR A 245 -5.28 -2.46 -5.27
N ASP A 246 -4.37 -2.32 -4.30
CA ASP A 246 -4.66 -1.80 -2.96
C ASP A 246 -4.77 -0.26 -2.98
N GLY A 247 -5.98 0.26 -2.84
CA GLY A 247 -6.23 1.70 -2.74
C GLY A 247 -6.16 2.23 -1.31
N ALA A 248 -6.13 1.36 -0.30
CA ALA A 248 -5.99 1.78 1.09
C ALA A 248 -4.55 2.17 1.40
N THR A 249 -3.62 1.24 1.15
CA THR A 249 -2.18 1.40 1.39
C THR A 249 -1.44 1.11 0.08
N THR A 250 -1.36 2.12 -0.79
CA THR A 250 -0.87 1.92 -2.15
C THR A 250 0.60 1.49 -2.17
N TYR A 251 0.93 0.55 -3.05
CA TYR A 251 2.26 -0.06 -3.13
C TYR A 251 3.38 0.97 -3.35
N PHE A 252 3.09 2.01 -4.14
CA PHE A 252 4.11 3.02 -4.45
C PHE A 252 4.37 3.95 -3.27
N ASN A 253 3.35 4.23 -2.45
CA ASN A 253 3.52 4.95 -1.20
C ASN A 253 4.42 4.18 -0.22
N ALA A 254 4.23 2.86 -0.11
CA ALA A 254 5.10 2.02 0.72
C ALA A 254 6.56 2.06 0.22
N LYS A 255 6.75 1.97 -1.09
CA LYS A 255 8.06 2.06 -1.75
C LYS A 255 8.73 3.41 -1.49
N TYR A 256 8.00 4.51 -1.70
CA TYR A 256 8.47 5.87 -1.43
C TYR A 256 8.84 6.08 0.04
N THR A 257 8.00 5.62 0.95
CA THR A 257 8.27 5.70 2.40
C THR A 257 9.60 5.07 2.77
N MET A 258 9.91 3.90 2.20
CA MET A 258 11.20 3.23 2.46
C MET A 258 12.39 3.97 1.83
N TRP A 259 12.22 4.60 0.66
CA TRP A 259 13.25 5.48 0.12
C TRP A 259 13.56 6.67 1.04
N GLN A 260 12.51 7.23 1.66
CA GLN A 260 12.67 8.34 2.63
C GLN A 260 13.17 7.86 4.01
N THR A 261 13.15 6.57 4.29
CA THR A 261 13.69 6.00 5.53
C THR A 261 15.22 6.04 5.52
N ASP A 262 15.84 5.86 4.36
CA ASP A 262 17.28 6.00 4.19
C ASP A 262 17.62 7.00 3.05
N PRO A 263 17.52 8.31 3.31
CA PRO A 263 17.81 9.32 2.29
C PRO A 263 19.28 9.33 1.84
N SER A 264 20.18 8.68 2.59
CA SER A 264 21.58 8.52 2.17
C SER A 264 21.77 7.44 1.10
N GLY A 265 20.80 6.54 0.94
CA GLY A 265 20.86 5.39 0.02
C GLY A 265 21.89 4.31 0.40
N ARG A 266 22.53 4.42 1.57
CA ARG A 266 23.59 3.48 2.01
C ARG A 266 23.05 2.11 2.43
N MET A 267 21.76 2.02 2.74
CA MET A 267 21.07 0.78 3.14
C MET A 267 20.09 0.28 2.07
N ARG A 268 20.09 0.87 0.87
CA ARG A 268 19.09 0.58 -0.19
C ARG A 268 19.03 -0.90 -0.58
N ASP A 269 20.14 -1.61 -0.52
CA ASP A 269 20.27 -3.04 -0.82
C ASP A 269 19.68 -3.96 0.26
N ARG A 270 19.25 -3.38 1.38
CA ARG A 270 18.59 -4.10 2.48
C ARG A 270 17.05 -3.97 2.46
N PHE A 271 16.49 -3.21 1.51
CA PHE A 271 15.05 -3.12 1.27
C PHE A 271 14.64 -3.95 0.06
N PHE A 272 13.72 -4.86 0.25
CA PHE A 272 13.17 -5.75 -0.77
C PHE A 272 11.72 -5.40 -1.03
N PHE A 273 11.38 -5.11 -2.28
CA PHE A 273 10.01 -4.76 -2.68
C PHE A 273 9.45 -5.86 -3.57
N LYS A 274 8.27 -6.36 -3.20
CA LYS A 274 7.53 -7.37 -3.96
C LYS A 274 6.10 -6.89 -4.18
N GLY A 275 5.67 -6.96 -5.42
CA GLY A 275 4.35 -6.53 -5.84
C GLY A 275 3.52 -7.67 -6.41
N TYR A 276 2.21 -7.67 -6.14
CA TYR A 276 1.31 -8.74 -6.50
C TYR A 276 0.08 -8.20 -7.25
N ARG A 277 -0.49 -9.02 -8.14
CA ARG A 277 -1.70 -8.66 -8.91
C ARG A 277 -2.97 -8.84 -8.08
N SER A 278 -2.94 -8.34 -6.87
CA SER A 278 -3.98 -8.39 -5.85
C SER A 278 -4.18 -7.03 -5.18
N GLY A 279 -5.18 -6.96 -4.30
CA GLY A 279 -5.40 -5.83 -3.40
C GLY A 279 -4.67 -5.98 -2.07
N HIS A 280 -5.24 -5.38 -1.02
CA HIS A 280 -4.69 -5.29 0.33
C HIS A 280 -4.34 -6.65 0.95
N MET A 281 -5.26 -7.61 0.83
CA MET A 281 -5.07 -9.00 1.27
C MET A 281 -4.65 -9.85 0.08
N MET A 282 -3.38 -9.74 -0.33
CA MET A 282 -2.86 -10.38 -1.54
C MET A 282 -3.00 -11.91 -1.51
N TYR A 283 -2.98 -12.50 -0.33
CA TYR A 283 -3.08 -13.94 -0.11
C TYR A 283 -4.48 -14.52 -0.39
N LEU A 284 -5.49 -13.68 -0.71
CA LEU A 284 -6.81 -14.15 -1.16
C LEU A 284 -6.80 -14.62 -2.62
N ARG A 285 -5.75 -14.33 -3.39
CA ARG A 285 -5.52 -14.87 -4.71
C ARG A 285 -4.46 -15.97 -4.61
N ASN A 286 -4.80 -17.20 -5.02
CA ASN A 286 -3.93 -18.36 -4.82
C ASN A 286 -2.54 -18.20 -5.46
N GLU A 287 -2.47 -17.65 -6.67
CA GLU A 287 -1.19 -17.44 -7.36
C GLU A 287 -0.30 -16.46 -6.59
N ASP A 288 -0.89 -15.39 -6.05
CA ASP A 288 -0.15 -14.40 -5.26
C ASP A 288 0.20 -14.92 -3.86
N LEU A 289 -0.64 -15.77 -3.26
CA LEU A 289 -0.31 -16.48 -2.01
C LEU A 289 0.92 -17.37 -2.20
N ILE A 290 0.97 -18.15 -3.28
CA ILE A 290 2.11 -19.02 -3.58
C ILE A 290 3.35 -18.17 -3.79
N GLN A 291 3.27 -17.14 -4.65
CA GLN A 291 4.41 -16.26 -4.93
C GLN A 291 4.90 -15.52 -3.69
N ALA A 292 3.98 -15.00 -2.86
CA ALA A 292 4.32 -14.30 -1.62
C ALA A 292 5.07 -15.21 -0.64
N ASN A 293 4.67 -16.49 -0.55
CA ASN A 293 5.38 -17.47 0.26
C ASN A 293 6.79 -17.79 -0.29
N GLU A 294 6.96 -17.89 -1.60
CA GLU A 294 8.28 -18.11 -2.20
C GLU A 294 9.21 -16.89 -2.02
N ASP A 295 8.66 -15.68 -2.17
CA ASP A 295 9.38 -14.45 -1.89
C ASP A 295 9.80 -14.36 -0.42
N LEU A 296 8.91 -14.75 0.50
CA LEU A 296 9.21 -14.83 1.93
C LEU A 296 10.31 -15.84 2.23
N ARG A 297 10.24 -17.05 1.66
CA ARG A 297 11.29 -18.08 1.83
C ARG A 297 12.65 -17.61 1.30
N THR A 298 12.65 -16.94 0.16
CA THR A 298 13.85 -16.35 -0.43
C THR A 298 14.43 -15.30 0.49
N PHE A 299 13.58 -14.39 1.00
CA PHE A 299 13.99 -13.36 1.95
C PHE A 299 14.58 -13.95 3.24
N LEU A 300 13.96 -14.98 3.81
CA LEU A 300 14.49 -15.67 5.00
C LEU A 300 15.87 -16.29 4.76
N LYS A 301 16.10 -16.89 3.59
CA LYS A 301 17.42 -17.44 3.22
C LYS A 301 18.47 -16.34 3.07
N GLU A 302 18.13 -15.24 2.40
CA GLU A 302 19.06 -14.14 2.12
C GLU A 302 19.36 -13.28 3.35
N SER A 303 18.44 -13.21 4.31
CA SER A 303 18.59 -12.44 5.55
C SER A 303 19.16 -13.25 6.72
N SER A 304 19.31 -14.56 6.56
CA SER A 304 20.02 -15.39 7.54
C SER A 304 21.52 -15.07 7.52
N ALA A 305 22.10 -14.82 8.70
CA ALA A 305 23.52 -14.59 8.86
C ALA A 305 24.30 -15.91 8.67
N ASN A 306 24.72 -16.19 7.45
CA ASN A 306 25.45 -17.42 7.09
C ASN A 306 26.94 -17.34 7.43
N GLY A 307 27.31 -16.77 8.58
CA GLY A 307 28.72 -16.61 9.01
C GLY A 307 29.49 -15.56 8.19
N LYS A 308 28.85 -14.83 7.28
CA LYS A 308 29.48 -13.76 6.51
C LYS A 308 29.51 -12.47 7.31
N ALA A 309 30.67 -11.79 7.25
CA ALA A 309 30.76 -10.44 7.82
C ALA A 309 29.76 -9.49 7.14
N ALA A 310 29.13 -8.65 7.95
CA ALA A 310 28.26 -7.59 7.44
C ALA A 310 29.07 -6.52 6.72
N LYS A 311 28.45 -5.90 5.73
CA LYS A 311 28.97 -4.71 5.06
C LYS A 311 28.22 -3.48 5.58
N TYR A 312 28.95 -2.44 5.93
CA TYR A 312 28.41 -1.13 6.31
C TYR A 312 28.38 -0.19 5.10
#